data_3028543d82d7d72cbc2d600630bf3062
#
_entry.id   3028543d82d7d72cbc2d600630bf3062
#
_cell.length_a   1.000
_cell.length_b   1.000
_cell.length_c   1.000
_cell.angle_alpha   90.00
_cell.angle_beta   90.00
_cell.angle_gamma   90.00
#
_symmetry.space_group_name_H-M   'P 1'
#
loop_
_entity.id
_entity.type
_entity.pdbx_description
1 polymer ?
#
loop_
_entity_poly.entity_id
_entity_poly.type
_entity_poly.pdbx_seq_one_letter_code
_entity_poly.pdbx_strand_id
1 'polypeptide(L)'
;NVITSRHLFGNTFSLLTSTLSRFGVETKLCDLTNVDAVEKLVDDNTCCLFLEVMTNPQLEVVDVRALTEMAHRHGIPVIADTTIIPFTQFSAKDLGVDVEVISSTKYISGGATSLGGLIIDYGRFPFIGKRLLNEMLFNLGSYMTPQVAYMQTLGLETLDARYRVQAANALALAKRLCTLKPICNVNYVGLEDNPYHQLSL
;
A
#
# COMPACT_ATOMS: atom_id res chain seq x y z
N ASN A 1 10.03 -0.13 16.77
CA ASN A 1 10.43 0.23 15.40
C ASN A 1 9.43 -0.27 14.35
N VAL A 2 9.50 0.29 13.15
CA VAL A 2 8.74 -0.11 11.96
C VAL A 2 9.71 -0.68 10.94
N ILE A 3 9.44 -1.87 10.41
CA ILE A 3 10.18 -2.43 9.29
C ILE A 3 9.45 -2.09 7.99
N THR A 4 10.17 -1.59 6.96
CA THR A 4 9.55 -1.19 5.71
C THR A 4 10.52 -1.18 4.53
N SER A 5 9.98 -0.99 3.32
CA SER A 5 10.77 -0.87 2.09
C SER A 5 11.61 0.42 2.06
N ARG A 6 12.75 0.35 1.37
CA ARG A 6 13.49 1.55 0.92
C ARG A 6 12.75 2.32 -0.18
N HIS A 7 11.86 1.64 -0.88
CA HIS A 7 11.08 2.16 -2.00
C HIS A 7 9.63 2.38 -1.56
N LEU A 8 9.38 3.53 -0.96
CA LEU A 8 8.04 3.99 -0.55
C LEU A 8 7.68 5.26 -1.30
N PHE A 9 6.39 5.54 -1.37
CA PHE A 9 5.92 6.86 -1.76
C PHE A 9 6.58 7.95 -0.90
N GLY A 10 7.06 9.03 -1.54
CA GLY A 10 7.93 10.02 -0.91
C GLY A 10 7.42 10.59 0.41
N ASN A 11 6.12 10.89 0.53
CA ASN A 11 5.57 11.41 1.79
C ASN A 11 5.50 10.34 2.88
N THR A 12 5.24 9.08 2.53
CA THR A 12 5.27 7.96 3.48
C THR A 12 6.69 7.74 3.99
N PHE A 13 7.66 7.75 3.08
CA PHE A 13 9.08 7.68 3.43
C PHE A 13 9.48 8.80 4.40
N SER A 14 9.17 10.04 4.06
CA SER A 14 9.46 11.22 4.89
C SER A 14 8.75 11.17 6.25
N LEU A 15 7.48 10.71 6.27
CA LEU A 15 6.73 10.54 7.52
C LEU A 15 7.46 9.59 8.46
N LEU A 16 7.83 8.41 7.98
CA LEU A 16 8.48 7.38 8.80
C LEU A 16 9.89 7.80 9.22
N THR A 17 10.74 8.23 8.28
CA THR A 17 12.16 8.46 8.54
C THR A 17 12.49 9.82 9.15
N SER A 18 11.65 10.84 8.95
CA SER A 18 11.93 12.21 9.41
C SER A 18 10.94 12.68 10.47
N THR A 19 9.63 12.51 10.27
CA THR A 19 8.62 13.05 11.19
C THR A 19 8.52 12.16 12.43
N LEU A 20 8.24 10.87 12.25
CA LEU A 20 8.04 9.94 13.38
C LEU A 20 9.33 9.63 14.14
N SER A 21 10.50 9.75 13.49
CA SER A 21 11.79 9.62 14.18
C SER A 21 11.96 10.64 15.32
N ARG A 22 11.39 11.84 15.18
CA ARG A 22 11.39 12.87 16.24
C ARG A 22 10.53 12.50 17.45
N PHE A 23 9.63 11.54 17.28
CA PHE A 23 8.80 10.97 18.36
C PHE A 23 9.37 9.64 18.87
N GLY A 24 10.61 9.29 18.50
CA GLY A 24 11.28 8.08 18.96
C GLY A 24 10.92 6.81 18.21
N VAL A 25 10.23 6.92 17.06
CA VAL A 25 9.95 5.76 16.19
C VAL A 25 11.15 5.52 15.29
N GLU A 26 11.81 4.39 15.46
CA GLU A 26 12.87 3.92 14.56
C GLU A 26 12.25 3.29 13.31
N THR A 27 12.85 3.55 12.15
CA THR A 27 12.45 2.92 10.87
C THR A 27 13.60 2.08 10.34
N LYS A 28 13.37 0.77 10.20
CA LYS A 28 14.31 -0.18 9.60
C LYS A 28 13.96 -0.37 8.13
N LEU A 29 14.81 0.19 7.26
CA LEU A 29 14.64 0.13 5.81
C LEU A 29 15.34 -1.10 5.24
N CYS A 30 14.61 -1.93 4.47
CA CYS A 30 15.16 -3.13 3.84
C CYS A 30 14.53 -3.38 2.45
N ASP A 31 14.98 -4.45 1.82
CA ASP A 31 14.35 -5.00 0.61
C ASP A 31 13.26 -5.99 1.03
N LEU A 32 12.00 -5.64 0.84
CA LEU A 32 10.85 -6.48 1.19
C LEU A 32 10.62 -7.63 0.21
N THR A 33 11.32 -7.69 -0.90
CA THR A 33 11.28 -8.86 -1.80
C THR A 33 12.05 -10.05 -1.25
N ASN A 34 12.89 -9.84 -0.22
CA ASN A 34 13.66 -10.87 0.46
C ASN A 34 13.13 -11.09 1.89
N VAL A 35 12.18 -12.01 2.04
CA VAL A 35 11.52 -12.30 3.33
C VAL A 35 12.50 -12.71 4.44
N ASP A 36 13.53 -13.49 4.12
CA ASP A 36 14.55 -13.90 5.11
C ASP A 36 15.37 -12.72 5.63
N ALA A 37 15.63 -11.74 4.77
CA ALA A 37 16.32 -10.52 5.17
C ALA A 37 15.43 -9.64 6.06
N VAL A 38 14.13 -9.59 5.79
CA VAL A 38 13.13 -8.90 6.63
C VAL A 38 13.05 -9.56 8.01
N GLU A 39 12.95 -10.89 8.05
CA GLU A 39 12.80 -11.64 9.31
C GLU A 39 13.99 -11.41 10.27
N LYS A 40 15.21 -11.29 9.74
CA LYS A 40 16.42 -10.98 10.55
C LYS A 40 16.41 -9.59 11.20
N LEU A 41 15.57 -8.68 10.74
CA LEU A 41 15.41 -7.34 11.31
C LEU A 41 14.37 -7.28 12.43
N VAL A 42 13.56 -8.33 12.57
CA VAL A 42 12.54 -8.41 13.63
C VAL A 42 13.22 -8.52 14.99
N ASP A 43 12.78 -7.73 15.93
CA ASP A 43 13.21 -7.74 17.35
C ASP A 43 12.04 -7.41 18.28
N ASP A 44 12.29 -7.43 19.60
CA ASP A 44 11.29 -7.17 20.64
C ASP A 44 10.66 -5.77 20.57
N ASN A 45 11.26 -4.83 19.85
CA ASN A 45 10.78 -3.47 19.66
C ASN A 45 10.03 -3.29 18.33
N THR A 46 9.90 -4.34 17.52
CA THR A 46 9.20 -4.26 16.23
C THR A 46 7.69 -4.19 16.46
N CYS A 47 7.10 -3.07 16.09
CA CYS A 47 5.67 -2.84 16.30
C CYS A 47 4.81 -3.19 15.08
N CYS A 48 5.35 -3.12 13.88
CA CYS A 48 4.65 -3.53 12.66
C CYS A 48 5.62 -3.68 11.48
N LEU A 49 5.16 -4.42 10.48
CA LEU A 49 5.67 -4.40 9.12
C LEU A 49 4.76 -3.49 8.28
N PHE A 50 5.32 -2.45 7.68
CA PHE A 50 4.60 -1.59 6.73
C PHE A 50 5.08 -1.85 5.31
N LEU A 51 4.15 -2.02 4.36
CA LEU A 51 4.49 -2.25 2.97
C LEU A 51 3.53 -1.51 2.01
N GLU A 52 4.01 -1.20 0.82
CA GLU A 52 3.17 -0.95 -0.35
C GLU A 52 3.07 -2.25 -1.14
N VAL A 53 1.87 -2.69 -1.50
CA VAL A 53 1.68 -3.94 -2.27
C VAL A 53 2.39 -3.88 -3.63
N MET A 54 2.45 -2.68 -4.18
CA MET A 54 3.23 -2.31 -5.36
C MET A 54 3.83 -0.93 -5.10
N THR A 55 5.14 -0.81 -5.19
CA THR A 55 5.84 0.43 -4.86
C THR A 55 5.66 1.52 -5.93
N ASN A 56 5.59 2.77 -5.50
CA ASN A 56 5.52 3.93 -6.38
C ASN A 56 6.79 4.81 -6.21
N PRO A 57 7.63 5.03 -7.25
CA PRO A 57 7.37 4.75 -8.69
C PRO A 57 8.03 3.48 -9.22
N GLN A 58 8.72 2.66 -8.40
CA GLN A 58 9.57 1.56 -8.90
C GLN A 58 8.78 0.39 -9.46
N LEU A 59 7.49 0.22 -9.08
CA LEU A 59 6.63 -0.90 -9.46
C LEU A 59 7.18 -2.27 -9.00
N GLU A 60 7.90 -2.31 -7.89
CA GLU A 60 8.25 -3.56 -7.23
C GLU A 60 7.01 -4.15 -6.58
N VAL A 61 6.80 -5.44 -6.74
CA VAL A 61 5.70 -6.17 -6.09
C VAL A 61 6.29 -7.11 -5.06
N VAL A 62 5.73 -7.08 -3.85
CA VAL A 62 6.17 -7.95 -2.75
C VAL A 62 5.27 -9.17 -2.61
N ASP A 63 5.81 -10.28 -2.15
CA ASP A 63 4.99 -11.43 -1.75
C ASP A 63 4.32 -11.13 -0.41
N VAL A 64 3.14 -10.53 -0.50
CA VAL A 64 2.36 -10.11 0.68
C VAL A 64 2.05 -11.30 1.58
N ARG A 65 1.69 -12.45 1.01
CA ARG A 65 1.36 -13.65 1.78
C ARG A 65 2.56 -14.16 2.57
N ALA A 66 3.71 -14.30 1.93
CA ALA A 66 4.93 -14.74 2.61
C ALA A 66 5.35 -13.77 3.72
N LEU A 67 5.24 -12.47 3.48
CA LEU A 67 5.54 -11.43 4.48
C LEU A 67 4.56 -11.46 5.66
N THR A 68 3.26 -11.63 5.40
CA THR A 68 2.25 -11.71 6.48
C THR A 68 2.41 -12.99 7.31
N GLU A 69 2.67 -14.13 6.70
CA GLU A 69 2.95 -15.39 7.41
C GLU A 69 4.20 -15.26 8.29
N MET A 70 5.25 -14.65 7.78
CA MET A 70 6.47 -14.37 8.55
C MET A 70 6.15 -13.45 9.74
N ALA A 71 5.53 -12.29 9.51
CA ALA A 71 5.20 -11.33 10.55
C ALA A 71 4.31 -11.93 11.65
N HIS A 72 3.31 -12.73 11.26
CA HIS A 72 2.41 -13.37 12.21
C HIS A 72 3.10 -14.43 13.08
N ARG A 73 4.13 -15.12 12.59
CA ARG A 73 4.95 -16.03 13.45
C ARG A 73 5.62 -15.26 14.60
N HIS A 74 5.91 -13.98 14.40
CA HIS A 74 6.49 -13.10 15.41
C HIS A 74 5.46 -12.25 16.16
N GLY A 75 4.16 -12.44 15.91
CA GLY A 75 3.09 -11.66 16.55
C GLY A 75 3.03 -10.20 16.12
N ILE A 76 3.56 -9.87 14.95
CA ILE A 76 3.68 -8.51 14.43
C ILE A 76 2.58 -8.25 13.40
N PRO A 77 1.79 -7.15 13.53
CA PRO A 77 0.80 -6.76 12.53
C PRO A 77 1.43 -6.28 11.23
N VAL A 78 0.77 -6.57 10.11
CA VAL A 78 1.11 -6.08 8.78
C VAL A 78 0.14 -5.01 8.35
N ILE A 79 0.70 -3.84 8.02
CA ILE A 79 -0.02 -2.69 7.48
C ILE A 79 0.36 -2.55 6.01
N ALA A 80 -0.63 -2.64 5.11
CA ALA A 80 -0.40 -2.54 3.69
C ALA A 80 -1.06 -1.29 3.09
N ASP A 81 -0.28 -0.50 2.38
CA ASP A 81 -0.80 0.54 1.48
C ASP A 81 -1.16 -0.11 0.14
N THR A 82 -2.44 -0.06 -0.19
CA THR A 82 -3.02 -0.66 -1.39
C THR A 82 -3.51 0.40 -2.38
N THR A 83 -3.08 1.64 -2.21
CA THR A 83 -3.56 2.78 -3.00
C THR A 83 -3.48 2.56 -4.51
N ILE A 84 -2.43 1.88 -5.01
CA ILE A 84 -2.22 1.66 -6.45
C ILE A 84 -3.18 0.61 -7.00
N ILE A 85 -3.53 -0.41 -6.21
CA ILE A 85 -4.42 -1.50 -6.63
C ILE A 85 -5.69 -1.42 -5.79
N PRO A 86 -6.83 -1.00 -6.36
CA PRO A 86 -8.06 -0.85 -5.58
C PRO A 86 -8.58 -2.20 -5.08
N PHE A 87 -9.25 -2.17 -3.94
CA PHE A 87 -9.88 -3.33 -3.29
C PHE A 87 -10.94 -4.05 -4.16
N THR A 88 -11.35 -3.46 -5.28
CA THR A 88 -12.21 -4.11 -6.27
C THR A 88 -11.46 -5.12 -7.16
N GLN A 89 -10.12 -5.12 -7.11
CA GLN A 89 -9.28 -5.98 -7.94
C GLN A 89 -8.65 -7.12 -7.16
N PHE A 90 -8.42 -6.96 -5.87
CA PHE A 90 -7.85 -8.00 -5.01
C PHE A 90 -8.32 -7.82 -3.55
N SER A 91 -8.09 -8.84 -2.72
CA SER A 91 -8.42 -8.82 -1.30
C SER A 91 -7.15 -8.83 -0.45
N ALA A 92 -6.81 -7.70 0.14
CA ALA A 92 -5.69 -7.61 1.08
C ALA A 92 -5.90 -8.53 2.30
N LYS A 93 -7.15 -8.67 2.76
CA LYS A 93 -7.54 -9.58 3.84
C LYS A 93 -7.16 -11.04 3.54
N ASP A 94 -7.42 -11.51 2.31
CA ASP A 94 -7.16 -12.91 1.92
C ASP A 94 -5.67 -13.21 1.78
N LEU A 95 -4.85 -12.16 1.66
CA LEU A 95 -3.39 -12.23 1.71
C LEU A 95 -2.82 -12.15 3.13
N GLY A 96 -3.69 -12.00 4.14
CA GLY A 96 -3.29 -11.97 5.56
C GLY A 96 -2.97 -10.58 6.10
N VAL A 97 -3.19 -9.51 5.34
CA VAL A 97 -2.99 -8.13 5.83
C VAL A 97 -3.91 -7.86 7.01
N ASP A 98 -3.40 -7.19 8.03
CA ASP A 98 -4.14 -6.88 9.26
C ASP A 98 -4.80 -5.52 9.21
N VAL A 99 -4.09 -4.55 8.62
CA VAL A 99 -4.61 -3.18 8.41
C VAL A 99 -4.30 -2.77 6.98
N GLU A 100 -5.31 -2.34 6.27
CA GLU A 100 -5.17 -1.77 4.93
C GLU A 100 -5.30 -0.25 5.00
N VAL A 101 -4.38 0.46 4.37
CA VAL A 101 -4.44 1.92 4.24
C VAL A 101 -4.53 2.31 2.77
N ILE A 102 -5.40 3.26 2.46
CA ILE A 102 -5.68 3.66 1.08
C ILE A 102 -5.75 5.18 1.01
N SER A 103 -4.99 5.78 0.13
CA SER A 103 -5.24 7.18 -0.26
C SER A 103 -6.47 7.25 -1.15
N SER A 104 -7.63 7.52 -0.56
CA SER A 104 -8.88 7.66 -1.31
C SER A 104 -8.90 8.90 -2.22
N THR A 105 -7.93 9.79 -2.07
CA THR A 105 -7.62 10.89 -3.01
C THR A 105 -7.37 10.41 -4.45
N LYS A 106 -6.88 9.17 -4.64
CA LYS A 106 -6.42 8.65 -5.93
C LYS A 106 -7.58 8.03 -6.72
N TYR A 107 -7.60 6.71 -6.83
CA TYR A 107 -8.60 6.02 -7.67
C TYR A 107 -10.03 6.15 -7.13
N ILE A 108 -10.21 6.17 -5.81
CA ILE A 108 -11.54 6.26 -5.19
C ILE A 108 -12.21 7.58 -5.54
N SER A 109 -11.53 8.72 -5.39
CA SER A 109 -12.13 10.02 -5.69
C SER A 109 -12.44 10.26 -7.18
N GLY A 110 -11.90 9.44 -8.06
CA GLY A 110 -12.19 9.51 -9.49
C GLY A 110 -11.47 10.61 -10.26
N GLY A 111 -10.44 11.23 -9.69
CA GLY A 111 -9.66 12.26 -10.37
C GLY A 111 -9.13 13.33 -9.42
N ALA A 112 -8.83 12.93 -8.19
CA ALA A 112 -8.37 13.83 -7.13
C ALA A 112 -9.34 14.99 -6.86
N THR A 113 -10.64 14.72 -6.94
CA THR A 113 -11.71 15.70 -6.69
C THR A 113 -11.77 16.11 -5.22
N SER A 114 -11.26 15.26 -4.34
CA SER A 114 -11.20 15.50 -2.90
C SER A 114 -10.02 14.76 -2.27
N LEU A 115 -9.50 15.27 -1.16
CA LEU A 115 -8.47 14.60 -0.37
C LEU A 115 -9.13 13.67 0.65
N GLY A 116 -8.55 12.49 0.86
CA GLY A 116 -9.03 11.58 1.87
C GLY A 116 -8.18 10.31 1.98
N GLY A 117 -8.45 9.54 3.01
CA GLY A 117 -7.84 8.24 3.26
C GLY A 117 -8.83 7.30 3.92
N LEU A 118 -8.59 6.01 3.75
CA LEU A 118 -9.30 4.95 4.44
C LEU A 118 -8.30 4.12 5.24
N ILE A 119 -8.71 3.70 6.42
CA ILE A 119 -8.01 2.70 7.22
C ILE A 119 -9.01 1.59 7.49
N ILE A 120 -8.67 0.37 7.08
CA ILE A 120 -9.50 -0.81 7.23
C ILE A 120 -8.77 -1.76 8.18
N ASP A 121 -9.33 -1.97 9.37
CA ASP A 121 -8.83 -2.94 10.36
C ASP A 121 -9.58 -4.26 10.18
N TYR A 122 -8.86 -5.33 9.90
CA TYR A 122 -9.43 -6.67 9.73
C TYR A 122 -9.60 -7.44 11.04
N GLY A 123 -9.25 -6.82 12.17
CA GLY A 123 -9.60 -7.28 13.52
C GLY A 123 -8.73 -8.40 14.10
N ARG A 124 -7.62 -8.78 13.47
CA ARG A 124 -6.69 -9.77 14.02
C ARG A 124 -6.03 -9.28 15.31
N PHE A 125 -5.74 -7.99 15.42
CA PHE A 125 -5.12 -7.35 16.57
C PHE A 125 -6.11 -6.36 17.21
N PRO A 126 -6.94 -6.80 18.18
CA PRO A 126 -8.08 -6.01 18.71
C PRO A 126 -7.71 -4.65 19.29
N PHE A 127 -6.45 -4.48 19.74
CA PHE A 127 -5.97 -3.21 20.26
C PHE A 127 -5.83 -2.12 19.19
N ILE A 128 -5.64 -2.49 17.93
CA ILE A 128 -5.43 -1.53 16.83
C ILE A 128 -6.73 -0.74 16.60
N GLY A 129 -7.84 -1.40 16.35
CA GLY A 129 -9.12 -0.74 16.07
C GLY A 129 -9.57 0.17 17.21
N LYS A 130 -9.38 -0.28 18.47
CA LYS A 130 -9.69 0.53 19.65
C LYS A 130 -8.86 1.81 19.70
N ARG A 131 -7.55 1.74 19.43
CA ARG A 131 -6.68 2.91 19.40
C ARG A 131 -6.99 3.84 18.23
N LEU A 132 -7.22 3.29 17.06
CA LEU A 132 -7.62 4.08 15.90
C LEU A 132 -8.86 4.91 16.17
N LEU A 133 -9.90 4.29 16.76
CA LEU A 133 -11.14 4.98 17.08
C LEU A 133 -10.97 6.02 18.19
N ASN A 134 -10.45 5.62 19.34
CA ASN A 134 -10.45 6.46 20.53
C ASN A 134 -9.32 7.50 20.55
N GLU A 135 -8.15 7.16 20.02
CA GLU A 135 -6.97 8.02 20.11
C GLU A 135 -6.79 8.85 18.85
N MET A 136 -6.96 8.26 17.67
CA MET A 136 -6.72 8.96 16.41
C MET A 136 -7.95 9.73 15.94
N LEU A 137 -9.10 9.08 15.81
CA LEU A 137 -10.31 9.76 15.32
C LEU A 137 -10.82 10.79 16.33
N PHE A 138 -11.03 10.41 17.59
CA PHE A 138 -11.61 11.33 18.57
C PHE A 138 -10.64 12.42 19.03
N ASN A 139 -9.38 12.08 19.32
CA ASN A 139 -8.45 13.06 19.86
C ASN A 139 -7.83 13.96 18.80
N LEU A 140 -7.52 13.43 17.62
CA LEU A 140 -6.88 14.19 16.53
C LEU A 140 -7.86 14.71 15.49
N GLY A 141 -9.10 14.22 15.48
CA GLY A 141 -10.11 14.66 14.51
C GLY A 141 -9.80 14.28 13.07
N SER A 142 -9.12 13.15 12.87
CA SER A 142 -8.68 12.69 11.53
C SER A 142 -9.82 12.01 10.77
N TYR A 143 -10.92 12.72 10.52
CA TYR A 143 -12.09 12.19 9.81
C TYR A 143 -12.49 13.09 8.64
N MET A 144 -13.14 12.48 7.64
CA MET A 144 -13.65 13.21 6.48
C MET A 144 -14.82 14.12 6.85
N THR A 145 -14.91 15.27 6.20
CA THR A 145 -16.16 16.04 6.21
C THR A 145 -17.24 15.34 5.39
N PRO A 146 -18.53 15.57 5.68
CA PRO A 146 -19.62 14.98 4.89
C PRO A 146 -19.54 15.29 3.39
N GLN A 147 -19.06 16.48 3.03
CA GLN A 147 -18.86 16.87 1.63
C GLN A 147 -17.79 16.01 0.94
N VAL A 148 -16.65 15.81 1.60
CA VAL A 148 -15.58 14.96 1.07
C VAL A 148 -16.06 13.52 0.94
N ALA A 149 -16.74 12.99 1.96
CA ALA A 149 -17.30 11.64 1.93
C ALA A 149 -18.30 11.46 0.77
N TYR A 150 -19.18 12.43 0.55
CA TYR A 150 -20.11 12.42 -0.57
C TYR A 150 -19.40 12.39 -1.93
N MET A 151 -18.41 13.25 -2.15
CA MET A 151 -17.65 13.26 -3.41
C MET A 151 -16.91 11.95 -3.64
N GLN A 152 -16.36 11.35 -2.61
CA GLN A 152 -15.69 10.05 -2.71
C GLN A 152 -16.65 8.91 -2.95
N THR A 153 -17.86 8.94 -2.37
CA THR A 153 -18.91 7.97 -2.65
C THR A 153 -19.31 8.00 -4.13
N LEU A 154 -19.46 9.17 -4.74
CA LEU A 154 -19.69 9.28 -6.19
C LEU A 154 -18.55 8.68 -7.01
N GLY A 155 -17.31 8.87 -6.56
CA GLY A 155 -16.14 8.27 -7.21
C GLY A 155 -16.13 6.74 -7.14
N LEU A 156 -16.62 6.15 -6.03
CA LEU A 156 -16.73 4.70 -5.86
C LEU A 156 -17.66 4.04 -6.87
N GLU A 157 -18.75 4.71 -7.25
CA GLU A 157 -19.73 4.16 -8.23
C GLU A 157 -19.09 3.76 -9.56
N THR A 158 -18.02 4.44 -9.96
CA THR A 158 -17.36 4.20 -11.25
C THR A 158 -15.94 3.62 -11.10
N LEU A 159 -15.49 3.33 -9.87
CA LEU A 159 -14.11 2.95 -9.58
C LEU A 159 -13.66 1.76 -10.45
N ASP A 160 -14.40 0.68 -10.44
CA ASP A 160 -14.04 -0.55 -11.16
C ASP A 160 -13.96 -0.32 -12.68
N ALA A 161 -14.97 0.34 -13.26
CA ALA A 161 -15.00 0.65 -14.69
C ALA A 161 -13.81 1.53 -15.11
N ARG A 162 -13.52 2.57 -14.33
CA ARG A 162 -12.37 3.47 -14.62
C ARG A 162 -11.04 2.74 -14.49
N TYR A 163 -10.86 1.97 -13.43
CA TYR A 163 -9.61 1.26 -13.21
C TYR A 163 -9.31 0.24 -14.30
N ARG A 164 -10.30 -0.56 -14.71
CA ARG A 164 -10.16 -1.52 -15.81
C ARG A 164 -9.72 -0.87 -17.11
N VAL A 165 -10.32 0.26 -17.47
CA VAL A 165 -9.93 1.01 -18.67
C VAL A 165 -8.52 1.56 -18.54
N GLN A 166 -8.17 2.12 -17.39
CA GLN A 166 -6.83 2.66 -17.14
C GLN A 166 -5.76 1.56 -17.19
N ALA A 167 -6.00 0.41 -16.57
CA ALA A 167 -5.09 -0.73 -16.59
C ALA A 167 -4.91 -1.29 -18.02
N ALA A 168 -6.00 -1.43 -18.78
CA ALA A 168 -5.94 -1.87 -20.17
C ALA A 168 -5.15 -0.91 -21.05
N ASN A 169 -5.36 0.40 -20.88
CA ASN A 169 -4.63 1.44 -21.59
C ASN A 169 -3.14 1.45 -21.21
N ALA A 170 -2.82 1.27 -19.93
CA ALA A 170 -1.43 1.20 -19.47
C ALA A 170 -0.69 0.01 -20.08
N LEU A 171 -1.33 -1.18 -20.11
CA LEU A 171 -0.75 -2.36 -20.75
C LEU A 171 -0.57 -2.17 -22.26
N ALA A 172 -1.55 -1.62 -22.96
CA ALA A 172 -1.46 -1.33 -24.37
C ALA A 172 -0.32 -0.35 -24.69
N LEU A 173 -0.20 0.71 -23.88
CA LEU A 173 0.88 1.68 -23.98
C LEU A 173 2.24 1.02 -23.72
N ALA A 174 2.39 0.25 -22.64
CA ALA A 174 3.63 -0.45 -22.31
C ALA A 174 4.09 -1.36 -23.47
N LYS A 175 3.18 -2.19 -24.01
CA LYS A 175 3.45 -3.04 -25.17
C LYS A 175 3.88 -2.22 -26.40
N ARG A 176 3.22 -1.09 -26.65
CA ARG A 176 3.60 -0.20 -27.76
C ARG A 176 4.98 0.41 -27.57
N LEU A 177 5.31 0.88 -26.36
CA LEU A 177 6.59 1.46 -26.03
C LEU A 177 7.74 0.46 -26.24
N CYS A 178 7.57 -0.81 -25.91
CA CYS A 178 8.56 -1.86 -26.17
C CYS A 178 8.92 -2.02 -27.66
N THR A 179 8.07 -1.58 -28.58
CA THR A 179 8.33 -1.66 -30.02
C THR A 179 9.09 -0.46 -30.59
N LEU A 180 9.32 0.58 -29.80
CA LEU A 180 9.92 1.83 -30.26
C LEU A 180 11.45 1.81 -30.07
N LYS A 181 12.21 1.97 -31.16
CA LYS A 181 13.68 1.91 -31.15
C LYS A 181 14.41 2.79 -30.13
N PRO A 182 13.96 4.04 -29.83
CA PRO A 182 14.66 4.89 -28.84
C PRO A 182 14.41 4.47 -27.39
N ILE A 183 13.50 3.53 -27.12
CA ILE A 183 13.18 3.07 -25.77
C ILE A 183 13.97 1.80 -25.47
N CYS A 184 14.86 1.87 -24.49
CA CYS A 184 15.73 0.76 -24.12
C CYS A 184 15.06 -0.22 -23.14
N ASN A 185 14.14 0.27 -22.32
CA ASN A 185 13.46 -0.56 -21.32
C ASN A 185 12.10 0.04 -20.96
N VAL A 186 11.13 -0.83 -20.67
CA VAL A 186 9.80 -0.48 -20.13
C VAL A 186 9.57 -1.31 -18.88
N ASN A 187 9.54 -0.66 -17.73
CA ASN A 187 9.22 -1.33 -16.47
C ASN A 187 7.72 -1.26 -16.22
N TYR A 188 7.01 -2.35 -16.46
CA TYR A 188 5.58 -2.47 -16.19
C TYR A 188 5.22 -3.94 -15.86
N VAL A 189 4.61 -4.17 -14.71
CA VAL A 189 4.34 -5.52 -14.18
C VAL A 189 3.39 -6.37 -15.06
N GLY A 190 2.56 -5.72 -15.89
CA GLY A 190 1.70 -6.40 -16.85
C GLY A 190 2.41 -6.97 -18.07
N LEU A 191 3.71 -6.73 -18.25
CA LEU A 191 4.52 -7.36 -19.31
C LEU A 191 5.01 -8.73 -18.84
N GLU A 192 4.89 -9.76 -19.68
CA GLU A 192 5.20 -11.15 -19.33
C GLU A 192 6.68 -11.40 -18.95
N ASP A 193 7.58 -10.56 -19.45
CA ASP A 193 9.02 -10.57 -19.14
C ASP A 193 9.40 -9.77 -17.89
N ASN A 194 8.46 -9.10 -17.26
CA ASN A 194 8.72 -8.39 -16.01
C ASN A 194 8.90 -9.40 -14.85
N PRO A 195 9.94 -9.22 -14.01
CA PRO A 195 10.22 -10.17 -12.92
C PRO A 195 9.08 -10.32 -11.90
N TYR A 196 8.22 -9.32 -11.77
CA TYR A 196 7.07 -9.36 -10.86
C TYR A 196 5.76 -9.78 -11.52
N HIS A 197 5.77 -10.13 -12.82
CA HIS A 197 4.54 -10.44 -13.57
C HIS A 197 3.71 -11.51 -12.88
N GLN A 198 4.31 -12.65 -12.54
CA GLN A 198 3.60 -13.77 -11.92
C GLN A 198 3.04 -13.43 -10.54
N LEU A 199 3.73 -12.58 -9.79
CA LEU A 199 3.29 -12.15 -8.45
C LEU A 199 2.18 -11.09 -8.52
N SER A 200 2.06 -10.40 -9.66
CA SER A 200 1.04 -9.35 -9.89
C SER A 200 -0.29 -9.88 -10.44
N LEU A 201 -0.38 -11.17 -10.77
CA LEU A 201 -1.59 -11.86 -11.23
C LEU A 201 -2.45 -12.34 -10.05
#